data_83273df2c550991051406ba0948cb459
#
_entry.id   83273df2c550991051406ba0948cb459
#
_cell.length_a   1.000
_cell.length_b   1.000
_cell.length_c   1.000
_cell.angle_alpha   90.00
_cell.angle_beta   90.00
_cell.angle_gamma   90.00
#
_symmetry.space_group_name_H-M   'P 1'
#
loop_
_entity.id
_entity.type
_entity.pdbx_description
1 polymer ?
#
loop_
_entity_poly.entity_id
_entity_poly.type
_entity_poly.pdbx_seq_one_letter_code
_entity_poly.pdbx_strand_id
1 'polypeptide(L)'
;SKQDVPARVAINEAIELAKTFGGENSGRFVNGVLGTVYKEMGEPGKDEIPAKQRRKPEVAYEDMPIERLGGAVVYSREGGVLELALVHDVFGYWTLSKGHIEKGEDLKTGTLREIKEELNLDTTLENELGQNEYIATHPEKGKLRKQVNYFLAHAGSKKGLKLEDKGG
;
A
#
# COMPACT_ATOMS: atom_id res chain seq x y z
N SER A 1 40.72 0.03 29.35
CA SER A 1 40.61 0.42 27.93
C SER A 1 39.20 0.94 27.69
N LYS A 2 39.06 2.23 27.37
CA LYS A 2 37.81 2.75 26.87
C LYS A 2 37.56 2.07 25.52
N GLN A 3 36.53 1.25 25.42
CA GLN A 3 36.05 0.77 24.15
C GLN A 3 35.41 1.98 23.45
N ASP A 4 36.08 2.53 22.45
CA ASP A 4 35.52 3.59 21.63
C ASP A 4 34.39 2.97 20.79
N VAL A 5 33.17 3.42 21.04
CA VAL A 5 31.99 3.03 20.23
C VAL A 5 32.15 3.63 18.84
N PRO A 6 32.11 2.84 17.77
CA PRO A 6 32.19 3.38 16.41
C PRO A 6 31.12 4.44 16.17
N ALA A 7 31.49 5.55 15.55
CA ALA A 7 30.58 6.68 15.34
C ALA A 7 29.26 6.28 14.64
N ARG A 8 29.30 5.32 13.70
CA ARG A 8 28.11 4.76 13.05
C ARG A 8 27.15 4.08 14.00
N VAL A 9 27.68 3.37 15.01
CA VAL A 9 26.86 2.69 16.02
C VAL A 9 26.20 3.73 16.91
N ALA A 10 26.96 4.72 17.38
CA ALA A 10 26.44 5.82 18.19
C ALA A 10 25.32 6.60 17.47
N ILE A 11 25.49 6.86 16.17
CA ILE A 11 24.48 7.55 15.35
C ILE A 11 23.21 6.71 15.23
N ASN A 12 23.33 5.40 14.95
CA ASN A 12 22.17 4.52 14.84
C ASN A 12 21.39 4.42 16.15
N GLU A 13 22.09 4.27 17.28
CA GLU A 13 21.47 4.25 18.61
C GLU A 13 20.75 5.58 18.91
N ALA A 14 21.35 6.72 18.56
CA ALA A 14 20.71 8.02 18.75
C ALA A 14 19.42 8.16 17.90
N ILE A 15 19.40 7.62 16.68
CA ILE A 15 18.22 7.61 15.83
C ILE A 15 17.13 6.71 16.41
N GLU A 16 17.47 5.53 16.92
CA GLU A 16 16.50 4.61 17.54
C GLU A 16 15.95 5.19 18.86
N LEU A 17 16.77 5.85 19.67
CA LEU A 17 16.30 6.58 20.84
C LEU A 17 15.34 7.72 20.46
N ALA A 18 15.67 8.47 19.42
CA ALA A 18 14.81 9.54 18.93
C ALA A 18 13.45 9.04 18.40
N LYS A 19 13.41 7.86 17.79
CA LYS A 19 12.16 7.20 17.39
C LYS A 19 11.34 6.73 18.58
N THR A 20 12.01 6.21 19.61
CA THR A 20 11.35 5.62 20.78
C THR A 20 10.78 6.69 21.72
N PHE A 21 11.53 7.75 21.97
CA PHE A 21 11.22 8.78 22.97
C PHE A 21 10.81 10.14 22.37
N GLY A 22 11.00 10.34 21.07
CA GLY A 22 10.65 11.57 20.36
C GLY A 22 9.30 11.47 19.63
N GLY A 23 8.86 12.58 19.08
CA GLY A 23 7.67 12.61 18.20
C GLY A 23 7.94 11.99 16.83
N GLU A 24 6.88 11.85 16.03
CA GLU A 24 6.86 11.13 14.74
C GLU A 24 7.99 11.52 13.76
N ASN A 25 8.48 12.74 13.81
CA ASN A 25 9.55 13.24 12.92
C ASN A 25 10.94 13.29 13.57
N SER A 26 11.07 12.94 14.86
CA SER A 26 12.32 13.09 15.62
C SER A 26 13.45 12.23 15.05
N GLY A 27 13.17 11.00 14.63
CA GLY A 27 14.16 10.13 14.00
C GLY A 27 14.72 10.68 12.69
N ARG A 28 13.88 11.34 11.87
CA ARG A 28 14.33 11.98 10.61
C ARG A 28 15.20 13.21 10.88
N PHE A 29 14.80 14.03 11.84
CA PHE A 29 15.55 15.21 12.24
C PHE A 29 16.95 14.83 12.79
N VAL A 30 16.99 13.91 13.75
CA VAL A 30 18.25 13.44 14.35
C VAL A 30 19.16 12.81 13.30
N ASN A 31 18.62 11.99 12.38
CA ASN A 31 19.40 11.42 11.29
C ASN A 31 19.97 12.49 10.35
N GLY A 32 19.22 13.54 10.04
CA GLY A 32 19.68 14.66 9.24
C GLY A 32 20.85 15.41 9.88
N VAL A 33 20.68 15.79 11.15
CA VAL A 33 21.68 16.52 11.92
C VAL A 33 22.96 15.70 12.09
N LEU A 34 22.85 14.49 12.64
CA LEU A 34 24.00 13.62 12.87
C LEU A 34 24.70 13.20 11.57
N GLY A 35 23.92 13.03 10.48
CA GLY A 35 24.48 12.79 9.16
C GLY A 35 25.35 13.94 8.63
N THR A 36 24.98 15.19 8.95
CA THR A 36 25.77 16.38 8.59
C THR A 36 27.04 16.44 9.44
N VAL A 37 26.93 16.29 10.76
CA VAL A 37 28.08 16.26 11.69
C VAL A 37 29.08 15.17 11.28
N TYR A 38 28.61 13.98 10.98
CA TYR A 38 29.46 12.86 10.54
C TYR A 38 30.26 13.18 9.26
N LYS A 39 29.61 13.89 8.33
CA LYS A 39 30.26 14.37 7.11
C LYS A 39 31.34 15.41 7.38
N GLU A 40 31.07 16.36 8.28
CA GLU A 40 31.99 17.44 8.66
C GLU A 40 33.21 16.91 9.44
N MET A 41 33.05 15.81 10.16
CA MET A 41 34.14 15.12 10.87
C MET A 41 35.12 14.38 9.94
N GLY A 42 34.85 14.37 8.61
CA GLY A 42 35.74 13.71 7.63
C GLY A 42 35.82 12.20 7.74
N GLU A 43 34.86 11.58 8.44
CA GLU A 43 34.80 10.14 8.59
C GLU A 43 34.59 9.43 7.24
N PRO A 44 35.45 8.49 6.84
CA PRO A 44 35.32 7.80 5.57
C PRO A 44 34.08 6.90 5.58
N GLY A 45 33.25 6.99 4.57
CA GLY A 45 32.25 5.96 4.36
C GLY A 45 30.81 6.39 4.06
N LYS A 46 30.52 7.67 3.83
CA LYS A 46 29.21 8.07 3.32
C LYS A 46 29.17 8.15 1.79
N ASP A 47 30.31 8.28 1.15
CA ASP A 47 30.41 8.27 -0.32
C ASP A 47 30.54 6.84 -0.88
N GLU A 48 30.86 5.85 -0.04
CA GLU A 48 30.71 4.43 -0.34
C GLU A 48 29.33 3.95 0.09
N ILE A 49 28.31 4.37 -0.61
CA ILE A 49 27.02 3.66 -0.59
C ILE A 49 27.33 2.27 -1.17
N PRO A 50 27.19 1.18 -0.36
CA PRO A 50 27.39 -0.16 -0.89
C PRO A 50 26.57 -0.31 -2.17
N ALA A 51 27.09 -0.98 -3.19
CA ALA A 51 26.44 -1.13 -4.49
C ALA A 51 24.99 -1.67 -4.38
N LYS A 52 24.65 -2.33 -3.26
CA LYS A 52 23.29 -2.77 -2.91
C LYS A 52 22.32 -1.64 -2.51
N GLN A 53 22.81 -0.44 -2.18
CA GLN A 53 21.97 0.74 -1.84
C GLN A 53 21.99 1.84 -2.90
N ARG A 54 22.61 1.60 -4.06
CA ARG A 54 22.36 2.46 -5.22
C ARG A 54 20.85 2.38 -5.48
N ARG A 55 20.15 3.49 -5.25
CA ARG A 55 18.74 3.60 -5.67
C ARG A 55 18.69 3.12 -7.11
N LYS A 56 17.95 2.03 -7.37
CA LYS A 56 17.65 1.65 -8.75
C LYS A 56 17.21 2.91 -9.47
N PRO A 57 17.68 3.16 -10.71
CA PRO A 57 17.23 4.32 -11.45
C PRO A 57 15.71 4.38 -11.37
N GLU A 58 15.18 5.56 -11.11
CA GLU A 58 13.74 5.73 -10.99
C GLU A 58 13.15 5.46 -12.37
N VAL A 59 12.34 4.43 -12.46
CA VAL A 59 11.66 4.06 -13.70
C VAL A 59 10.73 5.21 -14.07
N ALA A 60 10.81 5.70 -15.31
CA ALA A 60 9.91 6.73 -15.79
C ALA A 60 8.45 6.24 -15.71
N TYR A 61 7.51 7.16 -15.51
CA TYR A 61 6.11 6.80 -15.33
C TYR A 61 5.58 5.94 -16.49
N GLU A 62 5.96 6.27 -17.71
CA GLU A 62 5.55 5.59 -18.94
C GLU A 62 6.07 4.16 -19.03
N ASP A 63 7.24 3.90 -18.42
CA ASP A 63 7.91 2.59 -18.44
C ASP A 63 7.51 1.71 -17.25
N MET A 64 6.69 2.22 -16.32
CA MET A 64 6.24 1.43 -15.19
C MET A 64 5.27 0.34 -15.64
N PRO A 65 5.45 -0.91 -15.18
CA PRO A 65 4.50 -1.98 -15.44
C PRO A 65 3.09 -1.59 -14.98
N ILE A 66 2.07 -1.94 -15.77
CA ILE A 66 0.68 -1.71 -15.42
C ILE A 66 0.08 -3.00 -14.87
N GLU A 67 -0.50 -2.91 -13.66
CA GLU A 67 -1.35 -3.95 -13.09
C GLU A 67 -2.81 -3.54 -13.20
N ARG A 68 -3.62 -4.36 -13.87
CA ARG A 68 -5.04 -4.11 -14.07
C ARG A 68 -5.84 -4.73 -12.94
N LEU A 69 -6.73 -3.93 -12.35
CA LEU A 69 -7.62 -4.33 -11.27
C LEU A 69 -9.07 -4.03 -11.68
N GLY A 70 -9.97 -4.89 -11.21
CA GLY A 70 -11.40 -4.61 -11.19
C GLY A 70 -11.83 -4.22 -9.78
N GLY A 71 -12.66 -3.21 -9.66
CA GLY A 71 -13.21 -2.77 -8.39
C GLY A 71 -14.70 -2.46 -8.48
N ALA A 72 -15.38 -2.40 -7.34
CA ALA A 72 -16.79 -2.11 -7.32
C ALA A 72 -17.24 -1.30 -6.11
N VAL A 73 -18.23 -0.43 -6.36
CA VAL A 73 -19.12 0.10 -5.34
C VAL A 73 -20.25 -0.91 -5.20
N VAL A 74 -20.16 -1.75 -4.16
CA VAL A 74 -21.16 -2.80 -3.90
C VAL A 74 -22.24 -2.23 -2.98
N TYR A 75 -23.50 -2.31 -3.42
CA TYR A 75 -24.62 -1.81 -2.66
C TYR A 75 -25.78 -2.83 -2.56
N SER A 76 -26.60 -2.65 -1.54
CA SER A 76 -27.87 -3.35 -1.37
C SER A 76 -28.99 -2.37 -0.99
N ARG A 77 -30.23 -2.72 -1.34
CA ARG A 77 -31.46 -2.01 -0.91
C ARG A 77 -32.41 -2.94 -0.19
N GLU A 78 -31.90 -3.88 0.54
CA GLU A 78 -32.70 -4.81 1.33
C GLU A 78 -33.49 -4.05 2.41
N GLY A 79 -34.80 -4.26 2.48
CA GLY A 79 -35.67 -3.55 3.43
C GLY A 79 -35.86 -2.05 3.16
N GLY A 80 -35.54 -1.56 1.98
CA GLY A 80 -35.70 -0.15 1.58
C GLY A 80 -34.55 0.76 2.06
N VAL A 81 -33.55 0.23 2.76
CA VAL A 81 -32.37 0.98 3.20
C VAL A 81 -31.24 0.77 2.19
N LEU A 82 -30.61 1.88 1.77
CA LEU A 82 -29.41 1.83 0.95
C LEU A 82 -28.19 1.58 1.84
N GLU A 83 -27.48 0.50 1.58
CA GLU A 83 -26.27 0.15 2.30
C GLU A 83 -25.13 -0.09 1.31
N LEU A 84 -23.91 0.24 1.71
CA LEU A 84 -22.70 0.03 0.93
C LEU A 84 -21.80 -0.97 1.66
N ALA A 85 -21.19 -1.89 0.91
CA ALA A 85 -20.17 -2.78 1.44
C ALA A 85 -18.78 -2.17 1.24
N LEU A 86 -18.00 -2.14 2.31
CA LEU A 86 -16.61 -1.71 2.30
C LEU A 86 -15.72 -2.84 2.84
N VAL A 87 -14.48 -2.86 2.39
CA VAL A 87 -13.43 -3.79 2.84
C VAL A 87 -12.48 -3.04 3.77
N HIS A 88 -12.17 -3.65 4.90
CA HIS A 88 -11.13 -3.13 5.79
C HIS A 88 -9.77 -3.69 5.34
N ASP A 89 -8.88 -2.83 4.89
CA ASP A 89 -7.58 -3.26 4.37
C ASP A 89 -6.57 -3.52 5.51
N VAL A 90 -5.45 -4.14 5.16
CA VAL A 90 -4.38 -4.49 6.11
C VAL A 90 -3.70 -3.28 6.76
N PHE A 91 -3.94 -2.08 6.24
CA PHE A 91 -3.42 -0.81 6.78
C PHE A 91 -4.42 -0.11 7.70
N GLY A 92 -5.61 -0.70 7.91
CA GLY A 92 -6.64 -0.14 8.77
C GLY A 92 -7.58 0.85 8.08
N TYR A 93 -7.63 0.90 6.75
CA TYR A 93 -8.52 1.79 6.00
C TYR A 93 -9.72 1.04 5.43
N TRP A 94 -10.87 1.71 5.42
CA TRP A 94 -12.05 1.25 4.72
C TRP A 94 -11.93 1.60 3.23
N THR A 95 -11.98 0.58 2.38
CA THR A 95 -11.82 0.72 0.93
C THR A 95 -12.97 0.04 0.19
N LEU A 96 -13.12 0.39 -1.09
CA LEU A 96 -13.98 -0.36 -2.00
C LEU A 96 -13.35 -1.71 -2.31
N SER A 97 -14.19 -2.73 -2.53
CA SER A 97 -13.74 -4.04 -3.02
C SER A 97 -13.02 -3.91 -4.36
N LYS A 98 -11.84 -4.48 -4.48
CA LYS A 98 -11.02 -4.46 -5.70
C LYS A 98 -9.94 -5.53 -5.65
N GLY A 99 -9.66 -6.14 -6.79
CA GLY A 99 -8.58 -7.09 -6.89
C GLY A 99 -8.03 -7.25 -8.30
N HIS A 100 -7.08 -8.14 -8.46
CA HIS A 100 -6.35 -8.32 -9.70
C HIS A 100 -7.17 -9.08 -10.73
N ILE A 101 -7.11 -8.61 -11.98
CA ILE A 101 -7.65 -9.35 -13.12
C ILE A 101 -6.62 -10.37 -13.54
N GLU A 102 -7.00 -11.64 -13.55
CA GLU A 102 -6.12 -12.73 -13.92
C GLU A 102 -5.81 -12.74 -15.42
N LYS A 103 -4.72 -13.41 -15.78
CA LYS A 103 -4.31 -13.49 -17.18
C LYS A 103 -5.34 -14.26 -18.03
N GLY A 104 -5.93 -13.55 -18.98
CA GLY A 104 -6.96 -14.11 -19.88
C GLY A 104 -8.38 -13.98 -19.35
N GLU A 105 -8.55 -13.41 -18.17
CA GLU A 105 -9.86 -13.09 -17.58
C GLU A 105 -10.36 -11.75 -18.12
N ASP A 106 -11.65 -11.68 -18.41
CA ASP A 106 -12.27 -10.40 -18.73
C ASP A 106 -12.53 -9.57 -17.47
N LEU A 107 -12.56 -8.25 -17.64
CA LEU A 107 -12.63 -7.30 -16.53
C LEU A 107 -13.85 -7.51 -15.63
N LYS A 108 -15.03 -7.79 -16.22
CA LYS A 108 -16.27 -7.96 -15.46
C LYS A 108 -16.27 -9.25 -14.66
N THR A 109 -15.82 -10.34 -15.27
CA THR A 109 -15.71 -11.64 -14.62
C THR A 109 -14.73 -11.57 -13.44
N GLY A 110 -13.55 -10.97 -13.64
CA GLY A 110 -12.57 -10.80 -12.58
C GLY A 110 -13.09 -9.92 -11.45
N THR A 111 -13.80 -8.84 -11.77
CA THR A 111 -14.42 -7.99 -10.74
C THR A 111 -15.44 -8.75 -9.91
N LEU A 112 -16.31 -9.56 -10.53
CA LEU A 112 -17.29 -10.38 -9.81
C LEU A 112 -16.64 -11.44 -8.93
N ARG A 113 -15.57 -12.08 -9.42
CA ARG A 113 -14.77 -13.04 -8.64
C ARG A 113 -14.18 -12.37 -7.39
N GLU A 114 -13.54 -11.22 -7.54
CA GLU A 114 -12.95 -10.47 -6.42
C GLU A 114 -13.98 -10.05 -5.38
N ILE A 115 -15.15 -9.54 -5.81
CA ILE A 115 -16.26 -9.22 -4.91
C ILE A 115 -16.68 -10.48 -4.12
N LYS A 116 -16.76 -11.62 -4.81
CA LYS A 116 -17.14 -12.88 -4.17
C LYS A 116 -16.10 -13.36 -3.15
N GLU A 117 -14.82 -13.21 -3.46
CA GLU A 117 -13.72 -13.59 -2.59
C GLU A 117 -13.61 -12.70 -1.35
N GLU A 118 -13.71 -11.38 -1.52
CA GLU A 118 -13.57 -10.41 -0.44
C GLU A 118 -14.82 -10.30 0.44
N LEU A 119 -16.01 -10.25 -0.17
CA LEU A 119 -17.27 -9.96 0.52
C LEU A 119 -18.18 -11.19 0.68
N ASN A 120 -17.92 -12.27 -0.05
CA ASN A 120 -18.78 -13.46 -0.14
C ASN A 120 -20.22 -13.14 -0.60
N LEU A 121 -20.40 -12.09 -1.39
CA LEU A 121 -21.68 -11.69 -1.94
C LEU A 121 -21.81 -12.12 -3.39
N ASP A 122 -23.02 -12.51 -3.78
CA ASP A 122 -23.40 -12.66 -5.16
C ASP A 122 -23.96 -11.34 -5.65
N THR A 123 -23.32 -10.77 -6.69
CA THR A 123 -23.64 -9.43 -7.18
C THR A 123 -23.85 -9.43 -8.67
N THR A 124 -24.59 -8.43 -9.14
CA THR A 124 -24.76 -8.13 -10.57
C THR A 124 -24.08 -6.80 -10.85
N LEU A 125 -23.16 -6.77 -11.81
CA LEU A 125 -22.59 -5.52 -12.29
C LEU A 125 -23.62 -4.76 -13.14
N GLU A 126 -23.78 -3.48 -12.82
CA GLU A 126 -24.71 -2.58 -13.53
C GLU A 126 -23.90 -1.67 -14.47
N ASN A 127 -23.42 -0.55 -13.96
CA ASN A 127 -22.76 0.47 -14.75
C ASN A 127 -21.26 0.52 -14.47
N GLU A 128 -20.48 0.83 -15.49
CA GLU A 128 -19.09 1.24 -15.30
C GLU A 128 -19.08 2.68 -14.75
N LEU A 129 -18.34 2.90 -13.65
CA LEU A 129 -18.26 4.19 -12.98
C LEU A 129 -17.04 4.99 -13.43
N GLY A 130 -16.03 4.31 -13.98
CA GLY A 130 -14.83 4.93 -14.48
C GLY A 130 -13.56 4.24 -13.98
N GLN A 131 -12.42 4.86 -14.25
CA GLN A 131 -11.10 4.33 -13.98
C GLN A 131 -10.31 5.26 -13.07
N ASN A 132 -9.56 4.68 -12.15
CA ASN A 132 -8.55 5.36 -11.36
C ASN A 132 -7.18 4.71 -11.58
N GLU A 133 -6.13 5.52 -11.52
CA GLU A 133 -4.76 5.03 -11.62
C GLU A 133 -3.90 5.65 -10.52
N TYR A 134 -3.02 4.83 -9.93
CA TYR A 134 -2.08 5.27 -8.92
C TYR A 134 -0.79 4.45 -8.95
N ILE A 135 0.30 5.05 -8.44
CA ILE A 135 1.58 4.37 -8.32
C ILE A 135 1.60 3.58 -7.00
N ALA A 136 1.95 2.31 -7.09
CA ALA A 136 2.21 1.45 -5.95
C ALA A 136 3.65 0.93 -5.98
N THR A 137 4.17 0.54 -4.82
CA THR A 137 5.49 -0.11 -4.72
C THR A 137 5.29 -1.58 -4.39
N HIS A 138 5.73 -2.45 -5.29
CA HIS A 138 5.74 -3.88 -5.06
C HIS A 138 7.13 -4.31 -4.54
N PRO A 139 7.22 -5.19 -3.51
CA PRO A 139 8.50 -5.58 -2.92
C PRO A 139 9.53 -6.11 -3.94
N GLU A 140 9.07 -6.89 -4.91
CA GLU A 140 9.94 -7.53 -5.90
C GLU A 140 10.01 -6.75 -7.23
N LYS A 141 8.88 -6.20 -7.70
CA LYS A 141 8.77 -5.54 -9.00
C LYS A 141 9.13 -4.05 -8.97
N GLY A 142 9.26 -3.45 -7.77
CA GLY A 142 9.50 -2.02 -7.63
C GLY A 142 8.24 -1.18 -7.86
N LYS A 143 8.40 0.03 -8.42
CA LYS A 143 7.26 0.91 -8.72
C LYS A 143 6.47 0.38 -9.91
N LEU A 144 5.15 0.39 -9.79
CA LEU A 144 4.21 0.00 -10.83
C LEU A 144 2.97 0.88 -10.78
N ARG A 145 2.24 0.94 -11.89
CA ARG A 145 0.95 1.62 -11.99
C ARG A 145 -0.16 0.63 -11.75
N LYS A 146 -1.03 0.91 -10.78
CA LYS A 146 -2.28 0.16 -10.58
C LYS A 146 -3.41 0.92 -11.25
N GLN A 147 -4.05 0.27 -12.21
CA GLN A 147 -5.15 0.81 -12.99
C GLN A 147 -6.41 0.06 -12.61
N VAL A 148 -7.33 0.74 -11.91
CA VAL A 148 -8.55 0.14 -11.36
C VAL A 148 -9.76 0.64 -12.14
N ASN A 149 -10.49 -0.27 -12.76
CA ASN A 149 -11.80 0.02 -13.35
C ASN A 149 -12.90 -0.28 -12.34
N TYR A 150 -13.71 0.71 -12.02
CA TYR A 150 -14.79 0.59 -11.05
C TYR A 150 -16.15 0.40 -11.69
N PHE A 151 -16.94 -0.49 -11.10
CA PHE A 151 -18.32 -0.77 -11.46
C PHE A 151 -19.26 -0.49 -10.29
N LEU A 152 -20.51 -0.16 -10.62
CA LEU A 152 -21.60 -0.26 -9.68
C LEU A 152 -22.08 -1.71 -9.65
N ALA A 153 -22.16 -2.31 -8.45
CA ALA A 153 -22.55 -3.71 -8.26
C ALA A 153 -23.69 -3.81 -7.26
N HIS A 154 -24.80 -4.41 -7.67
CA HIS A 154 -25.97 -4.66 -6.82
C HIS A 154 -25.88 -6.03 -6.18
N ALA A 155 -25.97 -6.10 -4.84
CA ALA A 155 -26.18 -7.31 -4.07
C ALA A 155 -27.65 -7.44 -3.76
N GLY A 156 -28.31 -8.48 -4.31
CA GLY A 156 -29.72 -8.73 -4.08
C GLY A 156 -30.04 -9.09 -2.62
N SER A 157 -29.08 -9.61 -1.88
CA SER A 157 -29.16 -9.93 -0.45
C SER A 157 -27.81 -9.77 0.24
N LYS A 158 -27.85 -9.36 1.50
CA LYS A 158 -26.68 -9.32 2.39
C LYS A 158 -26.36 -10.69 3.02
N LYS A 159 -27.17 -11.70 2.73
CA LYS A 159 -27.03 -13.04 3.28
C LYS A 159 -25.73 -13.67 2.83
N GLY A 160 -24.84 -13.92 3.77
CA GLY A 160 -23.51 -14.46 3.49
C GLY A 160 -22.37 -13.43 3.47
N LEU A 161 -22.66 -12.15 3.68
CA LEU A 161 -21.63 -11.14 3.82
C LEU A 161 -20.57 -11.61 4.84
N LYS A 162 -19.35 -11.71 4.39
CA LYS A 162 -18.21 -12.06 5.23
C LYS A 162 -17.80 -10.83 6.03
N LEU A 163 -18.28 -10.75 7.25
CA LEU A 163 -17.74 -9.80 8.23
C LEU A 163 -16.43 -10.41 8.75
N GLU A 164 -15.31 -9.84 8.39
CA GLU A 164 -14.06 -10.18 9.06
C GLU A 164 -14.09 -9.58 10.45
N ASP A 165 -14.42 -10.44 11.44
CA ASP A 165 -14.24 -10.15 12.86
C ASP A 165 -12.74 -10.28 13.18
N LYS A 166 -11.94 -9.38 12.66
CA LYS A 166 -10.57 -9.17 13.17
C LYS A 166 -10.70 -8.17 14.29
N GLY A 167 -10.93 -8.70 15.48
CA GLY A 167 -10.65 -7.96 16.70
C GLY A 167 -9.21 -7.46 16.63
N GLY A 168 -9.04 -6.17 16.49
CA GLY A 168 -7.80 -5.41 16.58
C GLY A 168 -8.14 -4.15 17.28
#